data_1ae0ea46e832fcf992c53ac8580317fd
#
_entry.id   1ae0ea46e832fcf992c53ac8580317fd
#
_cell.length_a   1.000
_cell.length_b   1.000
_cell.length_c   1.000
_cell.angle_alpha   90.00
_cell.angle_beta   90.00
_cell.angle_gamma   90.00
#
_symmetry.space_group_name_H-M   'P 1'
#
loop_
_entity.id
_entity.type
_entity.pdbx_description
1 polymer ?
#
loop_
_entity_poly.entity_id
_entity_poly.type
_entity_poly.pdbx_seq_one_letter_code
_entity_poly.pdbx_strand_id
1 'polypeptide(L)'
;YSDINFEANENFIEYIDTKIDEAFWKSTVENASFNTPQTAKDNLKIVYTSLHGTSIKSIPNVLALAGYKDVNIVSEQAEPNGNFPTVKSPNPEEPEALSMAIDLANKIGADIVVGTDPDSDRLGVAVRDLNGNIKLLSGNQTMVIMTAFLLEQWKRAGKITGKEFVGSTIVSTPMMLDLAEAYGVECKVGLTGFKWIAKFIKDFPE
;
A
#
# COMPACT_ATOMS: atom_id res chain seq x y z
N TYR A 1 36.09 6.54 5.94
CA TYR A 1 35.24 5.68 6.82
C TYR A 1 35.95 5.37 8.14
N SER A 2 37.27 5.64 8.27
CA SER A 2 38.09 5.38 9.50
C SER A 2 37.63 6.18 10.73
N ASP A 3 36.88 7.27 10.51
CA ASP A 3 36.45 8.18 11.58
C ASP A 3 35.00 7.94 12.02
N ILE A 4 34.36 6.90 11.49
CA ILE A 4 33.01 6.51 11.87
C ILE A 4 33.07 5.52 13.02
N ASN A 5 32.51 5.88 14.16
CA ASN A 5 32.27 4.96 15.25
C ASN A 5 30.98 4.17 15.01
N PHE A 6 31.11 2.84 14.87
CA PHE A 6 29.95 1.93 14.69
C PHE A 6 29.43 1.36 16.01
N GLU A 7 30.04 1.71 17.15
CA GLU A 7 29.51 1.33 18.45
C GLU A 7 28.28 2.17 18.80
N ALA A 8 27.21 1.49 19.23
CA ALA A 8 26.01 2.17 19.66
C ALA A 8 26.28 3.00 20.92
N ASN A 9 25.83 4.25 20.92
CA ASN A 9 25.80 5.07 22.11
C ASN A 9 24.37 5.16 22.62
N GLU A 10 24.04 4.33 23.60
CA GLU A 10 22.70 4.20 24.17
C GLU A 10 22.14 5.52 24.72
N ASN A 11 22.96 6.50 25.03
CA ASN A 11 22.51 7.82 25.47
C ASN A 11 21.83 8.64 24.37
N PHE A 12 22.02 8.27 23.11
CA PHE A 12 21.40 8.91 21.94
C PHE A 12 20.35 8.03 21.26
N ILE A 13 20.02 6.87 21.85
CA ILE A 13 19.04 5.93 21.31
C ILE A 13 17.80 5.97 22.21
N GLU A 14 16.66 6.29 21.62
CA GLU A 14 15.34 6.19 22.26
C GLU A 14 14.50 5.16 21.51
N TYR A 15 14.06 4.12 22.21
CA TYR A 15 13.17 3.10 21.65
C TYR A 15 11.73 3.59 21.76
N ILE A 16 11.08 3.78 20.61
CA ILE A 16 9.63 4.08 20.55
C ILE A 16 8.82 2.87 20.97
N ASP A 17 7.86 3.11 21.85
CA ASP A 17 6.98 2.07 22.38
C ASP A 17 5.72 1.85 21.50
N THR A 18 4.90 0.87 21.90
CA THR A 18 3.64 0.55 21.22
C THR A 18 2.65 1.72 21.18
N LYS A 19 2.76 2.70 22.07
CA LYS A 19 1.91 3.87 22.09
C LYS A 19 2.06 4.72 20.82
N ILE A 20 3.26 4.82 20.29
CA ILE A 20 3.50 5.52 19.02
C ILE A 20 2.93 4.70 17.85
N ASP A 21 3.13 3.36 17.86
CA ASP A 21 2.54 2.48 16.85
C ASP A 21 1.02 2.61 16.82
N GLU A 22 0.36 2.55 17.97
CA GLU A 22 -1.10 2.67 18.09
C GLU A 22 -1.61 4.03 17.59
N ALA A 23 -0.91 5.11 17.91
CA ALA A 23 -1.23 6.46 17.42
C ALA A 23 -1.13 6.53 15.89
N PHE A 24 -0.09 5.94 15.31
CA PHE A 24 0.10 5.86 13.88
C PHE A 24 -1.01 5.02 13.20
N TRP A 25 -1.32 3.82 13.73
CA TRP A 25 -2.37 2.96 13.18
C TRP A 25 -3.74 3.63 13.22
N LYS A 26 -4.07 4.28 14.35
CA LYS A 26 -5.31 5.02 14.50
C LYS A 26 -5.41 6.17 13.50
N SER A 27 -4.37 6.98 13.38
CA SER A 27 -4.31 8.07 12.41
C SER A 27 -4.46 7.56 10.97
N THR A 28 -3.83 6.43 10.64
CA THR A 28 -3.95 5.80 9.33
C THR A 28 -5.40 5.43 9.01
N VAL A 29 -6.09 4.76 9.96
CA VAL A 29 -7.49 4.37 9.77
C VAL A 29 -8.40 5.58 9.65
N GLU A 30 -8.23 6.60 10.50
CA GLU A 30 -9.03 7.84 10.48
C GLU A 30 -8.90 8.59 9.13
N ASN A 31 -7.69 8.63 8.57
CA ASN A 31 -7.44 9.33 7.31
C ASN A 31 -7.83 8.50 6.06
N ALA A 32 -7.91 7.18 6.16
CA ALA A 32 -8.24 6.27 5.07
C ALA A 32 -9.68 5.71 5.14
N SER A 33 -10.54 6.24 5.99
CA SER A 33 -11.93 5.78 6.14
C SER A 33 -12.84 6.35 5.06
N PHE A 34 -13.56 5.47 4.35
CA PHE A 34 -14.47 5.82 3.24
C PHE A 34 -15.88 5.28 3.42
N ASN A 35 -16.45 5.36 4.61
CA ASN A 35 -17.84 4.95 4.89
C ASN A 35 -18.22 3.55 4.33
N THR A 36 -17.25 2.64 4.26
CA THR A 36 -17.48 1.27 3.80
C THR A 36 -18.38 0.55 4.79
N PRO A 37 -19.53 -0.04 4.37
CA PRO A 37 -20.40 -0.78 5.25
C PRO A 37 -19.63 -1.92 5.96
N GLN A 38 -19.92 -2.13 7.25
CA GLN A 38 -19.26 -3.19 8.02
C GLN A 38 -19.50 -4.58 7.41
N THR A 39 -20.69 -4.81 6.85
CA THR A 39 -21.01 -6.07 6.15
C THR A 39 -20.09 -6.35 4.96
N ALA A 40 -19.64 -5.32 4.24
CA ALA A 40 -18.68 -5.49 3.14
C ALA A 40 -17.30 -5.89 3.67
N LYS A 41 -16.88 -5.30 4.80
CA LYS A 41 -15.61 -5.65 5.47
C LYS A 41 -15.64 -7.04 6.06
N ASP A 42 -16.78 -7.45 6.66
CA ASP A 42 -16.97 -8.78 7.27
C ASP A 42 -16.96 -9.91 6.22
N ASN A 43 -17.37 -9.61 4.99
CA ASN A 43 -17.43 -10.58 3.89
C ASN A 43 -16.16 -10.62 3.03
N LEU A 44 -15.22 -9.67 3.22
CA LEU A 44 -13.99 -9.63 2.44
C LEU A 44 -12.91 -10.52 3.09
N LYS A 45 -12.47 -11.54 2.37
CA LYS A 45 -11.38 -12.42 2.79
C LYS A 45 -10.07 -11.99 2.16
N ILE A 46 -9.11 -11.61 2.99
CA ILE A 46 -7.82 -11.06 2.60
C ILE A 46 -6.72 -12.07 2.89
N VAL A 47 -5.80 -12.27 1.95
CA VAL A 47 -4.49 -12.86 2.22
C VAL A 47 -3.44 -11.76 2.19
N TYR A 48 -2.58 -11.74 3.19
CA TYR A 48 -1.52 -10.76 3.35
C TYR A 48 -0.14 -11.40 3.48
N THR A 49 0.85 -10.81 2.82
CA THR A 49 2.27 -11.12 3.03
C THR A 49 3.12 -9.86 3.15
N SER A 50 4.03 -9.86 4.12
CA SER A 50 5.05 -8.83 4.30
C SER A 50 6.34 -9.12 3.54
N LEU A 51 6.44 -10.25 2.84
CA LEU A 51 7.66 -10.72 2.18
C LEU A 51 8.92 -10.63 3.08
N HIS A 52 8.78 -11.14 4.32
CA HIS A 52 9.80 -11.05 5.37
C HIS A 52 10.16 -9.62 5.81
N GLY A 53 9.26 -8.66 5.59
CA GLY A 53 9.49 -7.25 5.84
C GLY A 53 8.87 -6.71 7.13
N THR A 54 9.04 -5.42 7.33
CA THR A 54 8.70 -4.71 8.57
C THR A 54 7.20 -4.46 8.74
N SER A 55 6.43 -4.46 7.65
CA SER A 55 4.99 -4.18 7.64
C SER A 55 4.13 -5.20 8.40
N ILE A 56 4.69 -6.38 8.73
CA ILE A 56 3.97 -7.43 9.48
C ILE A 56 3.43 -6.93 10.82
N LYS A 57 4.09 -5.97 11.43
CA LYS A 57 3.64 -5.37 12.69
C LYS A 57 2.46 -4.42 12.48
N SER A 58 2.44 -3.66 11.40
CA SER A 58 1.49 -2.56 11.21
C SER A 58 0.28 -2.93 10.38
N ILE A 59 0.45 -3.58 9.22
CA ILE A 59 -0.66 -3.82 8.30
C ILE A 59 -1.77 -4.67 8.90
N PRO A 60 -1.51 -5.82 9.58
CA PRO A 60 -2.58 -6.58 10.21
C PRO A 60 -3.35 -5.80 11.29
N ASN A 61 -2.64 -5.00 12.09
CA ASN A 61 -3.25 -4.17 13.12
C ASN A 61 -4.11 -3.05 12.54
N VAL A 62 -3.63 -2.38 11.48
CA VAL A 62 -4.41 -1.35 10.76
C VAL A 62 -5.67 -1.95 10.14
N LEU A 63 -5.57 -3.12 9.49
CA LEU A 63 -6.73 -3.81 8.91
C LEU A 63 -7.76 -4.21 9.99
N ALA A 64 -7.29 -4.74 11.12
CA ALA A 64 -8.15 -5.08 12.26
C ALA A 64 -8.85 -3.83 12.84
N LEU A 65 -8.12 -2.73 13.06
CA LEU A 65 -8.68 -1.45 13.50
C LEU A 65 -9.67 -0.87 12.49
N ALA A 66 -9.42 -1.05 11.19
CA ALA A 66 -10.34 -0.66 10.13
C ALA A 66 -11.60 -1.53 10.05
N GLY A 67 -11.68 -2.63 10.82
CA GLY A 67 -12.84 -3.50 10.94
C GLY A 67 -12.85 -4.70 9.99
N TYR A 68 -11.74 -5.02 9.33
CA TYR A 68 -11.60 -6.26 8.55
C TYR A 68 -11.30 -7.43 9.49
N LYS A 69 -12.05 -8.53 9.38
CA LYS A 69 -11.99 -9.65 10.32
C LYS A 69 -11.30 -10.90 9.74
N ASP A 70 -11.38 -11.08 8.44
CA ASP A 70 -10.85 -12.28 7.76
C ASP A 70 -9.54 -11.93 7.02
N VAL A 71 -8.47 -11.73 7.81
CA VAL A 71 -7.13 -11.43 7.31
C VAL A 71 -6.21 -12.62 7.60
N ASN A 72 -5.75 -13.27 6.56
CA ASN A 72 -4.95 -14.49 6.59
C ASN A 72 -3.50 -14.16 6.20
N ILE A 73 -2.58 -14.35 7.11
CA ILE A 73 -1.15 -14.04 6.89
C ILE A 73 -0.44 -15.27 6.34
N VAL A 74 0.45 -15.06 5.36
CA VAL A 74 1.37 -16.11 4.89
C VAL A 74 2.43 -16.32 5.98
N SER A 75 2.26 -17.36 6.78
CA SER A 75 3.08 -17.64 7.99
C SER A 75 4.56 -17.75 7.70
N GLU A 76 4.93 -18.37 6.58
CA GLU A 76 6.29 -18.59 6.15
C GLU A 76 7.03 -17.31 5.76
N GLN A 77 6.28 -16.25 5.46
CA GLN A 77 6.82 -14.93 5.07
C GLN A 77 6.58 -13.84 6.13
N ALA A 78 6.02 -14.23 7.29
CA ALA A 78 5.65 -13.28 8.34
C ALA A 78 6.85 -12.80 9.17
N GLU A 79 7.84 -13.67 9.40
CA GLU A 79 9.01 -13.30 10.20
C GLU A 79 9.95 -12.40 9.39
N PRO A 80 10.30 -11.20 9.89
CA PRO A 80 11.28 -10.33 9.25
C PRO A 80 12.65 -11.04 9.12
N ASN A 81 13.14 -11.16 7.88
CA ASN A 81 14.37 -11.87 7.60
C ASN A 81 15.07 -11.30 6.36
N GLY A 82 16.21 -10.65 6.58
CA GLY A 82 17.02 -10.05 5.51
C GLY A 82 17.65 -11.04 4.52
N ASN A 83 17.55 -12.36 4.75
CA ASN A 83 17.97 -13.37 3.78
C ASN A 83 16.86 -13.80 2.82
N PHE A 84 15.60 -13.37 3.04
CA PHE A 84 14.44 -13.64 2.19
C PHE A 84 14.31 -15.11 1.74
N PRO A 85 14.24 -16.08 2.68
CA PRO A 85 14.44 -17.51 2.37
C PRO A 85 13.39 -18.12 1.44
N THR A 86 12.25 -17.46 1.24
CA THR A 86 11.14 -17.99 0.41
C THR A 86 11.04 -17.32 -0.96
N VAL A 87 11.81 -16.29 -1.24
CA VAL A 87 11.75 -15.52 -2.49
C VAL A 87 13.15 -15.16 -2.98
N LYS A 88 13.35 -15.10 -4.29
CA LYS A 88 14.62 -14.63 -4.87
C LYS A 88 14.72 -13.10 -4.87
N SER A 89 13.56 -12.45 -5.07
CA SER A 89 13.40 -11.00 -5.06
C SER A 89 12.14 -10.68 -4.26
N PRO A 90 12.23 -9.91 -3.16
CA PRO A 90 11.08 -9.57 -2.34
C PRO A 90 10.29 -8.39 -2.94
N ASN A 91 10.04 -8.43 -4.25
CA ASN A 91 9.28 -7.42 -4.96
C ASN A 91 7.82 -7.88 -5.15
N PRO A 92 6.82 -7.25 -4.53
CA PRO A 92 5.42 -7.69 -4.57
C PRO A 92 4.77 -7.52 -5.95
N GLU A 93 5.41 -6.84 -6.90
CA GLU A 93 4.93 -6.77 -8.29
C GLU A 93 5.35 -8.02 -9.12
N GLU A 94 6.24 -8.84 -8.58
CA GLU A 94 6.69 -10.07 -9.25
C GLU A 94 5.79 -11.26 -8.89
N PRO A 95 5.27 -12.01 -9.89
CA PRO A 95 4.39 -13.16 -9.62
C PRO A 95 5.02 -14.21 -8.70
N GLU A 96 6.36 -14.42 -8.79
CA GLU A 96 7.09 -15.36 -7.95
C GLU A 96 7.02 -14.96 -6.47
N ALA A 97 7.15 -13.68 -6.16
CA ALA A 97 7.12 -13.19 -4.78
C ALA A 97 5.77 -13.42 -4.11
N LEU A 98 4.67 -13.26 -4.86
CA LEU A 98 3.32 -13.46 -4.35
C LEU A 98 2.79 -14.90 -4.52
N SER A 99 3.57 -15.84 -5.05
CA SER A 99 3.10 -17.21 -5.34
C SER A 99 2.50 -17.89 -4.11
N MET A 100 3.19 -17.87 -2.97
CA MET A 100 2.69 -18.49 -1.72
C MET A 100 1.38 -17.85 -1.24
N ALA A 101 1.25 -16.54 -1.36
CA ALA A 101 0.04 -15.80 -0.99
C ALA A 101 -1.12 -16.12 -1.95
N ILE A 102 -0.84 -16.26 -3.25
CA ILE A 102 -1.81 -16.67 -4.28
C ILE A 102 -2.27 -18.11 -4.04
N ASP A 103 -1.35 -19.02 -3.71
CA ASP A 103 -1.67 -20.42 -3.39
C ASP A 103 -2.55 -20.50 -2.14
N LEU A 104 -2.22 -19.76 -1.09
CA LEU A 104 -3.06 -19.66 0.10
C LEU A 104 -4.45 -19.09 -0.24
N ALA A 105 -4.52 -18.02 -1.03
CA ALA A 105 -5.77 -17.43 -1.45
C ALA A 105 -6.65 -18.39 -2.25
N ASN A 106 -6.06 -19.19 -3.12
CA ASN A 106 -6.78 -20.23 -3.85
C ASN A 106 -7.29 -21.34 -2.92
N LYS A 107 -6.48 -21.76 -1.96
CA LYS A 107 -6.81 -22.79 -0.99
C LYS A 107 -8.00 -22.42 -0.10
N ILE A 108 -8.05 -21.17 0.37
CA ILE A 108 -9.08 -20.72 1.32
C ILE A 108 -10.23 -19.95 0.65
N GLY A 109 -10.18 -19.75 -0.67
CA GLY A 109 -11.17 -18.97 -1.41
C GLY A 109 -11.14 -17.48 -1.06
N ALA A 110 -9.95 -16.87 -0.90
CA ALA A 110 -9.84 -15.46 -0.60
C ALA A 110 -10.16 -14.58 -1.83
N ASP A 111 -10.64 -13.37 -1.58
CA ASP A 111 -11.05 -12.41 -2.60
C ASP A 111 -9.88 -11.58 -3.12
N ILE A 112 -8.94 -11.26 -2.23
CA ILE A 112 -7.82 -10.37 -2.50
C ILE A 112 -6.54 -10.86 -1.82
N VAL A 113 -5.43 -10.66 -2.50
CA VAL A 113 -4.08 -10.82 -1.98
C VAL A 113 -3.41 -9.47 -1.94
N VAL A 114 -2.77 -9.14 -0.82
CA VAL A 114 -1.99 -7.93 -0.62
C VAL A 114 -0.60 -8.33 -0.18
N GLY A 115 0.41 -7.80 -0.86
CA GLY A 115 1.82 -7.97 -0.49
C GLY A 115 2.53 -6.63 -0.42
N THR A 116 3.43 -6.48 0.53
CA THR A 116 4.34 -5.34 0.61
C THR A 116 5.78 -5.81 0.49
N ASP A 117 6.64 -4.97 -0.03
CA ASP A 117 8.08 -5.23 0.01
C ASP A 117 8.65 -5.02 1.44
N PRO A 118 9.92 -5.38 1.68
CA PRO A 118 10.45 -5.43 3.05
C PRO A 118 10.46 -4.10 3.81
N ASP A 119 10.66 -2.99 3.14
CA ASP A 119 10.64 -1.63 3.74
C ASP A 119 9.27 -0.93 3.59
N SER A 120 8.30 -1.63 2.96
CA SER A 120 6.89 -1.26 2.89
C SER A 120 6.58 0.01 2.08
N ASP A 121 7.44 0.34 1.11
CA ASP A 121 7.22 1.48 0.21
C ASP A 121 6.51 1.07 -1.10
N ARG A 122 6.38 -0.24 -1.38
CA ARG A 122 5.68 -0.80 -2.54
C ARG A 122 4.54 -1.72 -2.14
N LEU A 123 3.55 -1.83 -3.02
CA LEU A 123 2.35 -2.63 -2.84
C LEU A 123 2.09 -3.50 -4.08
N GLY A 124 1.94 -4.79 -3.88
CA GLY A 124 1.41 -5.73 -4.86
C GLY A 124 0.00 -6.16 -4.49
N VAL A 125 -0.89 -6.21 -5.48
CA VAL A 125 -2.29 -6.59 -5.28
C VAL A 125 -2.70 -7.62 -6.31
N ALA A 126 -3.29 -8.73 -5.86
CA ALA A 126 -3.97 -9.65 -6.75
C ALA A 126 -5.43 -9.83 -6.29
N VAL A 127 -6.33 -9.97 -7.25
CA VAL A 127 -7.77 -10.04 -7.00
C VAL A 127 -8.37 -11.28 -7.65
N ARG A 128 -9.45 -11.81 -7.07
CA ARG A 128 -10.21 -12.90 -7.67
C ARG A 128 -11.11 -12.34 -8.76
N ASP A 129 -10.92 -12.84 -10.00
CA ASP A 129 -11.76 -12.48 -11.14
C ASP A 129 -13.12 -13.19 -11.09
N LEU A 130 -14.03 -12.81 -11.99
CA LEU A 130 -15.37 -13.38 -12.08
C LEU A 130 -15.39 -14.87 -12.47
N ASN A 131 -14.27 -15.40 -12.97
CA ASN A 131 -14.09 -16.82 -13.29
C ASN A 131 -13.48 -17.61 -12.12
N GLY A 132 -13.24 -16.96 -10.98
CA GLY A 132 -12.68 -17.54 -9.78
C GLY A 132 -11.14 -17.63 -9.75
N ASN A 133 -10.43 -17.02 -10.70
CA ASN A 133 -8.98 -17.02 -10.74
C ASN A 133 -8.39 -15.79 -10.03
N ILE A 134 -7.31 -16.00 -9.28
CA ILE A 134 -6.53 -14.88 -8.73
C ILE A 134 -5.65 -14.28 -9.84
N LYS A 135 -5.76 -12.96 -10.03
CA LYS A 135 -5.02 -12.19 -11.02
C LYS A 135 -4.20 -11.11 -10.35
N LEU A 136 -2.89 -11.14 -10.55
CA LEU A 136 -1.98 -10.08 -10.13
C LEU A 136 -2.24 -8.84 -11.01
N LEU A 137 -2.45 -7.71 -10.37
CA LEU A 137 -2.55 -6.42 -11.03
C LEU A 137 -1.16 -5.82 -11.22
N SER A 138 -0.92 -5.20 -12.37
CA SER A 138 0.30 -4.40 -12.55
C SER A 138 0.24 -3.13 -11.70
N GLY A 139 1.39 -2.55 -11.37
CA GLY A 139 1.46 -1.27 -10.65
C GLY A 139 0.64 -0.17 -11.32
N ASN A 140 0.65 -0.10 -12.67
CA ASN A 140 -0.18 0.85 -13.41
C ASN A 140 -1.69 0.60 -13.24
N GLN A 141 -2.14 -0.66 -13.25
CA GLN A 141 -3.55 -0.99 -13.02
C GLN A 141 -3.97 -0.63 -11.59
N THR A 142 -3.17 -1.01 -10.61
CA THR A 142 -3.43 -0.69 -9.21
C THR A 142 -3.50 0.82 -8.99
N MET A 143 -2.55 1.57 -9.54
CA MET A 143 -2.50 3.03 -9.42
C MET A 143 -3.75 3.70 -10.02
N VAL A 144 -4.17 3.31 -11.22
CA VAL A 144 -5.36 3.87 -11.87
C VAL A 144 -6.62 3.57 -11.06
N ILE A 145 -6.79 2.33 -10.60
CA ILE A 145 -7.97 1.92 -9.81
C ILE A 145 -8.01 2.70 -8.48
N MET A 146 -6.90 2.78 -7.77
CA MET A 146 -6.82 3.50 -6.49
C MET A 146 -7.07 5.00 -6.67
N THR A 147 -6.49 5.61 -7.69
CA THR A 147 -6.69 7.04 -7.98
C THR A 147 -8.13 7.33 -8.38
N ALA A 148 -8.73 6.50 -9.23
CA ALA A 148 -10.14 6.63 -9.61
C ALA A 148 -11.05 6.54 -8.37
N PHE A 149 -10.78 5.57 -7.49
CA PHE A 149 -11.53 5.42 -6.24
C PHE A 149 -11.41 6.67 -5.35
N LEU A 150 -10.19 7.17 -5.13
CA LEU A 150 -9.95 8.35 -4.30
C LEU A 150 -10.64 9.59 -4.85
N LEU A 151 -10.50 9.86 -6.15
CA LEU A 151 -11.14 11.00 -6.81
C LEU A 151 -12.67 10.91 -6.73
N GLU A 152 -13.24 9.72 -6.92
CA GLU A 152 -14.68 9.51 -6.76
C GLU A 152 -15.16 9.78 -5.33
N GLN A 153 -14.42 9.28 -4.31
CA GLN A 153 -14.76 9.55 -2.90
C GLN A 153 -14.65 11.03 -2.56
N TRP A 154 -13.61 11.71 -3.05
CA TRP A 154 -13.44 13.15 -2.84
C TRP A 154 -14.51 13.97 -3.53
N LYS A 155 -14.89 13.58 -4.75
CA LYS A 155 -16.01 14.20 -5.47
C LYS A 155 -17.33 14.08 -4.69
N ARG A 156 -17.66 12.87 -4.21
CA ARG A 156 -18.85 12.62 -3.37
C ARG A 156 -18.83 13.42 -2.07
N ALA A 157 -17.66 13.61 -1.48
CA ALA A 157 -17.47 14.39 -0.26
C ALA A 157 -17.40 15.92 -0.50
N GLY A 158 -17.53 16.39 -1.76
CA GLY A 158 -17.41 17.81 -2.10
C GLY A 158 -16.00 18.39 -1.85
N LYS A 159 -14.98 17.54 -1.84
CA LYS A 159 -13.59 17.94 -1.57
C LYS A 159 -12.82 18.36 -2.83
N ILE A 160 -13.36 18.12 -4.03
CA ILE A 160 -12.72 18.58 -5.27
C ILE A 160 -13.18 20.02 -5.51
N THR A 161 -12.26 20.96 -5.35
CA THR A 161 -12.48 22.41 -5.45
C THR A 161 -11.87 23.04 -6.71
N GLY A 162 -11.08 22.24 -7.47
CA GLY A 162 -10.30 22.69 -8.62
C GLY A 162 -8.88 23.16 -8.27
N LYS A 163 -8.49 23.03 -7.00
CA LYS A 163 -7.14 23.34 -6.54
C LYS A 163 -6.27 22.10 -6.33
N GLU A 164 -6.86 20.92 -6.35
CA GLU A 164 -6.18 19.64 -6.16
C GLU A 164 -5.42 19.25 -7.43
N PHE A 165 -4.38 18.45 -7.26
CA PHE A 165 -3.69 17.82 -8.38
C PHE A 165 -3.37 16.35 -8.10
N VAL A 166 -3.25 15.58 -9.17
CA VAL A 166 -2.70 14.21 -9.16
C VAL A 166 -1.24 14.29 -9.61
N GLY A 167 -0.32 13.74 -8.80
CA GLY A 167 1.08 13.60 -9.19
C GLY A 167 1.33 12.26 -9.86
N SER A 168 1.96 12.26 -11.04
CA SER A 168 2.36 11.06 -11.77
C SER A 168 3.78 11.17 -12.29
N THR A 169 4.31 10.10 -12.88
CA THR A 169 5.64 10.07 -13.44
C THR A 169 5.62 9.74 -14.93
N ILE A 170 6.68 10.13 -15.65
CA ILE A 170 6.82 9.86 -17.09
C ILE A 170 6.86 8.37 -17.45
N VAL A 171 7.13 7.48 -16.48
CA VAL A 171 7.14 6.02 -16.66
C VAL A 171 5.81 5.36 -16.29
N SER A 172 4.87 6.14 -15.76
CA SER A 172 3.52 5.69 -15.42
C SER A 172 2.59 5.75 -16.63
N THR A 173 1.47 5.03 -16.55
CA THR A 173 0.49 5.05 -17.64
C THR A 173 -0.08 6.44 -17.91
N PRO A 174 -0.20 6.87 -19.18
CA PRO A 174 -0.82 8.15 -19.55
C PRO A 174 -2.31 8.22 -19.18
N MET A 175 -2.97 7.10 -18.89
CA MET A 175 -4.36 7.04 -18.42
C MET A 175 -4.61 7.90 -17.17
N MET A 176 -3.54 8.24 -16.43
CA MET A 176 -3.64 9.14 -15.29
C MET A 176 -4.03 10.57 -15.70
N LEU A 177 -3.62 11.02 -16.88
CA LEU A 177 -4.01 12.31 -17.44
C LEU A 177 -5.52 12.34 -17.76
N ASP A 178 -6.00 11.32 -18.47
CA ASP A 178 -7.41 11.19 -18.86
C ASP A 178 -8.30 11.08 -17.62
N LEU A 179 -7.83 10.32 -16.62
CA LEU A 179 -8.55 10.15 -15.36
C LEU A 179 -8.66 11.46 -14.58
N ALA A 180 -7.57 12.19 -14.43
CA ALA A 180 -7.57 13.48 -13.75
C ALA A 180 -8.49 14.50 -14.46
N GLU A 181 -8.40 14.59 -15.79
CA GLU A 181 -9.28 15.43 -16.61
C GLU A 181 -10.75 15.11 -16.40
N ALA A 182 -11.13 13.81 -16.36
CA ALA A 182 -12.52 13.38 -16.15
C ALA A 182 -13.09 13.83 -14.80
N TYR A 183 -12.24 14.09 -13.81
CA TYR A 183 -12.63 14.62 -12.50
C TYR A 183 -12.42 16.14 -12.36
N GLY A 184 -11.92 16.81 -13.40
CA GLY A 184 -11.61 18.24 -13.35
C GLY A 184 -10.42 18.58 -12.45
N VAL A 185 -9.48 17.65 -12.33
CA VAL A 185 -8.27 17.78 -11.49
C VAL A 185 -7.04 17.85 -12.39
N GLU A 186 -6.07 18.70 -12.06
CA GLU A 186 -4.80 18.78 -12.78
C GLU A 186 -3.98 17.49 -12.58
N CYS A 187 -3.33 16.98 -13.64
CA CYS A 187 -2.32 15.93 -13.52
C CYS A 187 -0.92 16.50 -13.77
N LYS A 188 -0.08 16.51 -12.74
CA LYS A 188 1.33 16.94 -12.83
C LYS A 188 2.23 15.74 -13.05
N VAL A 189 2.96 15.74 -14.18
CA VAL A 189 3.85 14.64 -14.56
C VAL A 189 5.30 15.03 -14.34
N GLY A 190 6.01 14.27 -13.50
CA GLY A 190 7.41 14.48 -13.18
C GLY A 190 8.31 13.31 -13.58
N LEU A 191 9.58 13.44 -13.25
CA LEU A 191 10.53 12.33 -13.34
C LEU A 191 10.28 11.33 -12.21
N THR A 192 10.86 10.14 -12.32
CA THR A 192 10.81 9.11 -11.28
C THR A 192 11.52 9.57 -10.00
N GLY A 193 10.86 9.36 -8.87
CA GLY A 193 11.33 9.69 -7.54
C GLY A 193 10.44 10.70 -6.83
N PHE A 194 10.12 10.42 -5.57
CA PHE A 194 9.21 11.23 -4.75
C PHE A 194 9.63 12.69 -4.63
N LYS A 195 10.93 13.00 -4.73
CA LYS A 195 11.45 14.38 -4.73
C LYS A 195 10.77 15.30 -5.75
N TRP A 196 10.36 14.76 -6.89
CA TRP A 196 9.66 15.53 -7.92
C TRP A 196 8.22 15.80 -7.55
N ILE A 197 7.54 14.82 -6.95
CA ILE A 197 6.19 15.00 -6.42
C ILE A 197 6.22 16.00 -5.25
N ALA A 198 7.19 15.86 -4.34
CA ALA A 198 7.38 16.82 -3.24
C ALA A 198 7.64 18.24 -3.75
N LYS A 199 8.36 18.41 -4.87
CA LYS A 199 8.51 19.70 -5.53
C LYS A 199 7.17 20.28 -6.00
N PHE A 200 6.31 19.47 -6.61
CA PHE A 200 4.99 19.91 -7.02
C PHE A 200 4.15 20.37 -5.82
N ILE A 201 4.21 19.65 -4.70
CA ILE A 201 3.53 20.04 -3.47
C ILE A 201 4.06 21.38 -2.95
N LYS A 202 5.40 21.54 -2.92
CA LYS A 202 6.04 22.78 -2.46
C LYS A 202 5.71 24.00 -3.34
N ASP A 203 5.66 23.81 -4.65
CA ASP A 203 5.40 24.86 -5.64
C ASP A 203 3.89 25.12 -5.82
N PHE A 204 3.03 24.37 -5.11
CA PHE A 204 1.59 24.53 -5.18
C PHE A 204 1.15 25.77 -4.41
N PRO A 205 0.42 26.71 -5.02
CA PRO A 205 -0.04 27.92 -4.34
C PRO A 205 -1.09 27.56 -3.26
N GLU A 206 -0.92 28.13 -2.07
CA GLU A 206 -1.87 28.01 -0.97
C GLU A 206 -3.26 28.61 -1.29
#